data_fbf7b172a4dc5a7dce077ac3aa570577
#
_entry.id   fbf7b172a4dc5a7dce077ac3aa570577
#
_cell.length_a   1.000
_cell.length_b   1.000
_cell.length_c   1.000
_cell.angle_alpha   90.00
_cell.angle_beta   90.00
_cell.angle_gamma   90.00
#
_symmetry.space_group_name_H-M   'P 1'
#
loop_
_entity.id
_entity.type
_entity.pdbx_description
1 polymer ?
#
loop_
_entity_poly.entity_id
_entity_poly.type
_entity_poly.pdbx_seq_one_letter_code
_entity_poly.pdbx_strand_id
1 'polypeptide(L)'
;MKKLFILSLFFGIASMCFAEVQLTSGSLKVLKNSGEYAYVEIDWSPAKVVQLDRSNKVEKNFGSIDAYNKSQGSDWVRDWPEVKRFVVNCTAWEKYPGRSCFNRENRKGVQITVNPQVWKAYQNSKDEDEREDIKDHCVWVNPSQAKYKFVLTVTQVDMGSGTASAFGMGVSSGGAIISGTIKLIEIKTGKQLATIAVKHAKGFGNYSQRTRLMDCVVGEIFGDIPDIM
;
A
#
# COMPACT_ATOMS: atom_id res chain seq x y z
N MET A 1 6.15 20.27 -58.33
CA MET A 1 6.69 20.51 -56.95
C MET A 1 5.60 20.13 -55.96
N LYS A 2 5.72 18.93 -55.38
CA LYS A 2 4.79 18.42 -54.36
C LYS A 2 5.36 18.78 -52.99
N LYS A 3 4.64 19.64 -52.27
CA LYS A 3 4.96 19.99 -50.88
C LYS A 3 4.49 18.85 -49.97
N LEU A 4 5.41 18.12 -49.39
CA LEU A 4 5.17 17.10 -48.37
C LEU A 4 4.90 17.82 -47.04
N PHE A 5 3.66 17.79 -46.57
CA PHE A 5 3.31 18.21 -45.21
C PHE A 5 3.64 17.04 -44.25
N ILE A 6 4.70 17.17 -43.51
CA ILE A 6 5.02 16.26 -42.39
C ILE A 6 4.20 16.75 -41.21
N LEU A 7 3.10 16.05 -40.95
CA LEU A 7 2.29 16.21 -39.76
C LEU A 7 3.01 15.50 -38.63
N SER A 8 3.80 16.25 -37.86
CA SER A 8 4.42 15.75 -36.62
C SER A 8 3.33 15.59 -35.58
N LEU A 9 2.86 14.36 -35.42
CA LEU A 9 1.97 13.95 -34.36
C LEU A 9 2.78 13.95 -33.05
N PHE A 10 2.74 15.05 -32.31
CA PHE A 10 3.21 15.09 -30.94
C PHE A 10 2.25 14.23 -30.11
N PHE A 11 2.55 12.95 -29.96
CA PHE A 11 2.05 12.16 -28.87
C PHE A 11 2.68 12.73 -27.59
N GLY A 12 1.97 13.62 -26.94
CA GLY A 12 2.20 13.97 -25.56
C GLY A 12 1.96 12.71 -24.73
N ILE A 13 3.03 11.95 -24.46
CA ILE A 13 3.04 10.92 -23.45
C ILE A 13 2.86 11.68 -22.14
N ALA A 14 1.60 11.82 -21.71
CA ALA A 14 1.33 12.12 -20.33
C ALA A 14 2.01 11.00 -19.54
N SER A 15 3.11 11.30 -18.87
CA SER A 15 3.74 10.41 -17.90
C SER A 15 2.71 10.25 -16.78
N MET A 16 1.82 9.29 -16.95
CA MET A 16 1.05 8.76 -15.82
C MET A 16 2.10 8.19 -14.88
N CYS A 17 2.29 8.82 -13.72
CA CYS A 17 3.09 8.27 -12.64
C CYS A 17 2.34 7.03 -12.12
N PHE A 18 2.56 5.91 -12.77
CA PHE A 18 2.20 4.62 -12.21
C PHE A 18 3.16 4.32 -11.04
N ALA A 19 2.64 3.71 -10.00
CA ALA A 19 3.48 3.10 -8.99
C ALA A 19 4.49 2.20 -9.68
N GLU A 20 5.77 2.44 -9.47
CA GLU A 20 6.80 1.55 -10.00
C GLU A 20 7.15 0.53 -8.92
N VAL A 21 6.53 -0.65 -9.02
CA VAL A 21 6.87 -1.81 -8.20
C VAL A 21 7.75 -2.72 -9.04
N GLN A 22 9.03 -2.85 -8.66
CA GLN A 22 10.03 -3.53 -9.47
C GLN A 22 10.79 -4.57 -8.66
N LEU A 23 10.86 -5.82 -9.16
CA LEU A 23 11.74 -6.84 -8.60
C LEU A 23 13.20 -6.45 -8.84
N THR A 24 13.97 -6.22 -7.76
CA THR A 24 15.38 -5.81 -7.84
C THR A 24 16.35 -6.94 -7.59
N SER A 25 15.94 -7.96 -6.85
CA SER A 25 16.75 -9.16 -6.63
C SER A 25 15.92 -10.37 -6.23
N GLY A 26 16.44 -11.56 -6.42
CA GLY A 26 15.80 -12.82 -6.04
C GLY A 26 14.69 -13.25 -6.99
N SER A 27 13.69 -13.96 -6.47
CA SER A 27 12.61 -14.51 -7.28
C SER A 27 11.30 -14.61 -6.47
N LEU A 28 10.19 -14.26 -7.11
CA LEU A 28 8.83 -14.45 -6.59
C LEU A 28 8.19 -15.77 -7.07
N LYS A 29 8.89 -16.58 -7.87
CA LYS A 29 8.36 -17.83 -8.42
C LYS A 29 7.86 -18.80 -7.37
N VAL A 30 8.42 -18.77 -6.16
CA VAL A 30 8.00 -19.60 -5.02
C VAL A 30 6.57 -19.30 -4.56
N LEU A 31 6.04 -18.13 -4.89
CA LEU A 31 4.68 -17.72 -4.55
C LEU A 31 3.67 -18.20 -5.59
N LYS A 32 4.12 -18.39 -6.82
CA LYS A 32 3.25 -18.73 -7.93
C LYS A 32 2.70 -20.15 -7.77
N ASN A 33 1.39 -20.28 -7.71
CA ASN A 33 0.69 -21.56 -7.51
C ASN A 33 1.06 -22.30 -6.20
N SER A 34 1.58 -21.59 -5.19
CA SER A 34 2.06 -22.24 -3.97
C SER A 34 0.92 -22.71 -3.06
N GLY A 35 -0.21 -22.01 -3.06
CA GLY A 35 -1.29 -22.24 -2.09
C GLY A 35 -0.89 -21.97 -0.63
N GLU A 36 0.32 -21.47 -0.41
CA GLU A 36 0.89 -21.21 0.92
C GLU A 36 0.39 -19.88 1.49
N TYR A 37 0.53 -19.72 2.79
CA TYR A 37 0.12 -18.51 3.48
C TYR A 37 1.27 -17.54 3.67
N ALA A 38 0.95 -16.25 3.57
CA ALA A 38 1.84 -15.14 3.84
C ALA A 38 1.15 -14.07 4.69
N TYR A 39 1.93 -13.19 5.29
CA TYR A 39 1.43 -11.98 5.92
C TYR A 39 2.32 -10.79 5.62
N VAL A 40 1.83 -9.60 5.95
CA VAL A 40 2.49 -8.33 5.69
C VAL A 40 2.91 -7.69 7.01
N GLU A 41 4.17 -7.28 7.09
CA GLU A 41 4.70 -6.36 8.10
C GLU A 41 5.03 -5.04 7.44
N ILE A 42 4.79 -3.91 8.12
CA ILE A 42 5.17 -2.59 7.63
C ILE A 42 6.06 -1.91 8.66
N ASP A 43 7.28 -1.64 8.27
CA ASP A 43 8.24 -0.88 9.06
C ASP A 43 8.21 0.59 8.63
N TRP A 44 7.66 1.43 9.49
CA TRP A 44 7.59 2.87 9.32
C TRP A 44 8.75 3.62 9.96
N SER A 45 9.63 2.93 10.69
CA SER A 45 10.68 3.56 11.49
C SER A 45 11.67 4.41 10.68
N PRO A 46 12.10 4.01 9.47
CA PRO A 46 13.02 4.82 8.67
C PRO A 46 12.30 5.88 7.81
N ALA A 47 10.96 5.91 7.84
CA ALA A 47 10.20 6.78 6.96
C ALA A 47 10.46 8.26 7.23
N LYS A 48 10.74 8.99 6.15
CA LYS A 48 10.74 10.46 6.15
C LYS A 48 9.43 10.95 5.57
N VAL A 49 8.74 11.81 6.30
CA VAL A 49 7.53 12.46 5.83
C VAL A 49 7.93 13.70 5.04
N VAL A 50 7.46 13.76 3.81
CA VAL A 50 7.74 14.85 2.89
C VAL A 50 6.45 15.37 2.26
N GLN A 51 6.52 16.52 1.64
CA GLN A 51 5.56 16.98 0.65
C GLN A 51 6.25 16.95 -0.71
N LEU A 52 5.61 16.33 -1.69
CA LEU A 52 6.12 16.24 -3.06
C LEU A 52 5.40 17.25 -3.96
N ASP A 53 6.14 17.82 -4.91
CA ASP A 53 5.56 18.57 -6.02
C ASP A 53 4.96 17.62 -7.08
N ARG A 54 4.40 18.22 -8.14
CA ARG A 54 3.79 17.45 -9.26
C ARG A 54 4.80 16.59 -10.03
N SER A 55 6.09 16.83 -9.84
CA SER A 55 7.19 16.10 -10.48
C SER A 55 7.81 15.05 -9.54
N ASN A 56 7.17 14.77 -8.40
CA ASN A 56 7.66 13.91 -7.32
C ASN A 56 8.99 14.37 -6.69
N LYS A 57 9.31 15.66 -6.78
CA LYS A 57 10.45 16.25 -6.07
C LYS A 57 10.01 16.71 -4.69
N VAL A 58 10.92 16.57 -3.72
CA VAL A 58 10.67 17.02 -2.34
C VAL A 58 10.60 18.54 -2.30
N GLU A 59 9.41 19.06 -2.00
CA GLU A 59 9.14 20.48 -1.80
C GLU A 59 9.36 20.86 -0.32
N LYS A 60 8.92 19.98 0.61
CA LYS A 60 9.08 20.16 2.04
C LYS A 60 9.42 18.85 2.73
N ASN A 61 10.28 18.89 3.72
CA ASN A 61 10.67 17.76 4.55
C ASN A 61 10.25 18.02 6.00
N PHE A 62 9.38 17.14 6.54
CA PHE A 62 8.89 17.21 7.92
C PHE A 62 9.72 16.36 8.89
N GLY A 63 10.69 15.58 8.39
CA GLY A 63 11.49 14.67 9.18
C GLY A 63 10.83 13.28 9.36
N SER A 64 10.94 12.70 10.54
CA SER A 64 10.37 11.39 10.85
C SER A 64 8.84 11.43 10.95
N ILE A 65 8.22 10.25 10.93
CA ILE A 65 6.78 10.08 11.22
C ILE A 65 6.44 10.69 12.58
N ASP A 66 7.28 10.47 13.59
CA ASP A 66 7.02 11.03 14.94
C ASP A 66 7.09 12.56 14.94
N ALA A 67 8.04 13.15 14.23
CA ALA A 67 8.13 14.61 14.11
C ALA A 67 6.90 15.18 13.38
N TYR A 68 6.48 14.53 12.29
CA TYR A 68 5.26 14.90 11.57
C TYR A 68 4.03 14.78 12.47
N ASN A 69 3.84 13.64 13.15
CA ASN A 69 2.70 13.41 14.02
C ASN A 69 2.59 14.48 15.12
N LYS A 70 3.70 14.83 15.75
CA LYS A 70 3.74 15.92 16.72
C LYS A 70 3.31 17.27 16.13
N SER A 71 3.62 17.51 14.87
CA SER A 71 3.22 18.75 14.17
C SER A 71 1.73 18.80 13.83
N GLN A 72 1.06 17.63 13.77
CA GLN A 72 -0.37 17.53 13.45
C GLN A 72 -1.29 17.65 14.68
N GLY A 73 -0.74 17.58 15.89
CA GLY A 73 -1.46 17.72 17.15
C GLY A 73 -1.62 16.40 17.92
N SER A 74 -2.15 16.53 19.15
CA SER A 74 -2.25 15.41 20.10
C SER A 74 -3.14 14.28 19.63
N ASP A 75 -4.25 14.58 18.97
CA ASP A 75 -5.19 13.57 18.50
C ASP A 75 -4.56 12.70 17.43
N TRP A 76 -3.82 13.28 16.51
CA TRP A 76 -3.08 12.54 15.49
C TRP A 76 -2.02 11.61 16.09
N VAL A 77 -1.29 12.07 17.09
CA VAL A 77 -0.29 11.23 17.80
C VAL A 77 -0.95 10.04 18.47
N ARG A 78 -2.11 10.27 19.11
CA ARG A 78 -2.90 9.21 19.75
C ARG A 78 -3.39 8.17 18.72
N ASP A 79 -3.88 8.63 17.58
CA ASP A 79 -4.58 7.78 16.61
C ASP A 79 -3.59 7.05 15.66
N TRP A 80 -2.33 7.48 15.58
CA TRP A 80 -1.33 6.87 14.70
C TRP A 80 -1.12 5.35 14.89
N PRO A 81 -1.07 4.78 16.10
CA PRO A 81 -1.02 3.33 16.29
C PRO A 81 -2.19 2.59 15.62
N GLU A 82 -3.38 3.17 15.65
CA GLU A 82 -4.57 2.61 15.00
C GLU A 82 -4.49 2.70 13.47
N VAL A 83 -4.00 3.81 12.95
CA VAL A 83 -3.74 3.96 11.50
C VAL A 83 -2.80 2.86 11.01
N LYS A 84 -1.69 2.60 11.72
CA LYS A 84 -0.74 1.53 11.36
C LYS A 84 -1.42 0.16 11.37
N ARG A 85 -2.18 -0.15 12.42
CA ARG A 85 -2.92 -1.42 12.53
C ARG A 85 -3.94 -1.57 11.41
N PHE A 86 -4.70 -0.52 11.14
CA PHE A 86 -5.70 -0.50 10.08
C PHE A 86 -5.08 -0.83 8.71
N VAL A 87 -3.98 -0.20 8.33
CA VAL A 87 -3.32 -0.45 7.04
C VAL A 87 -2.86 -1.91 6.92
N VAL A 88 -2.30 -2.49 7.98
CA VAL A 88 -1.92 -3.91 8.00
C VAL A 88 -3.15 -4.81 7.93
N ASN A 89 -4.18 -4.53 8.71
CA ASN A 89 -5.42 -5.31 8.71
C ASN A 89 -6.07 -5.35 7.32
N CYS A 90 -6.04 -4.24 6.59
CA CYS A 90 -6.63 -4.18 5.25
C CYS A 90 -6.00 -5.17 4.26
N THR A 91 -4.77 -5.61 4.48
CA THR A 91 -4.16 -6.67 3.66
C THR A 91 -4.84 -8.03 3.83
N ALA A 92 -5.55 -8.23 4.92
CA ALA A 92 -6.25 -9.48 5.27
C ALA A 92 -7.77 -9.43 5.06
N TRP A 93 -8.35 -8.26 4.72
CA TRP A 93 -9.79 -8.18 4.51
C TRP A 93 -10.23 -8.82 3.18
N GLU A 94 -11.38 -9.50 3.20
CA GLU A 94 -11.94 -10.16 2.01
C GLU A 94 -12.12 -9.24 0.81
N LYS A 95 -12.54 -8.00 1.04
CA LYS A 95 -12.76 -7.01 -0.01
C LYS A 95 -11.49 -6.63 -0.75
N TYR A 96 -10.34 -6.72 -0.09
CA TYR A 96 -9.05 -6.32 -0.61
C TYR A 96 -8.14 -7.48 -1.03
N PRO A 97 -8.19 -8.68 -0.42
CA PRO A 97 -7.48 -9.84 -0.98
C PRO A 97 -7.86 -10.15 -2.44
N GLY A 98 -9.07 -9.80 -2.87
CA GLY A 98 -9.45 -9.89 -4.28
C GLY A 98 -8.81 -8.85 -5.19
N ARG A 99 -8.30 -7.75 -4.63
CA ARG A 99 -7.58 -6.68 -5.35
C ARG A 99 -6.09 -6.70 -5.08
N SER A 100 -5.71 -7.11 -3.88
CA SER A 100 -4.30 -7.27 -3.52
C SER A 100 -3.76 -8.55 -4.13
N CYS A 101 -2.53 -8.51 -4.39
CA CYS A 101 -1.61 -9.42 -5.04
C CYS A 101 -1.88 -10.92 -4.95
N PHE A 102 -2.77 -11.39 -4.12
CA PHE A 102 -2.67 -12.78 -3.74
C PHE A 102 -3.81 -13.64 -4.25
N ASN A 103 -4.95 -13.03 -4.60
CA ASN A 103 -6.15 -13.76 -5.03
C ASN A 103 -6.92 -13.06 -6.16
N ARG A 104 -6.24 -12.53 -7.17
CA ARG A 104 -6.95 -12.20 -8.42
C ARG A 104 -7.47 -13.49 -9.04
N GLU A 105 -8.73 -13.44 -9.49
CA GLU A 105 -9.45 -14.53 -10.16
C GLU A 105 -8.51 -15.43 -10.99
N ASN A 106 -8.47 -16.72 -10.63
CA ASN A 106 -7.70 -17.77 -11.30
C ASN A 106 -6.17 -17.73 -11.20
N ARG A 107 -5.56 -16.81 -10.47
CA ARG A 107 -4.13 -16.92 -10.16
C ARG A 107 -3.97 -17.67 -8.83
N LYS A 108 -3.53 -18.91 -8.90
CA LYS A 108 -3.10 -19.68 -7.73
C LYS A 108 -1.86 -19.01 -7.15
N GLY A 109 -2.05 -18.09 -6.23
CA GLY A 109 -0.99 -17.35 -5.54
C GLY A 109 -0.89 -17.71 -4.08
N VAL A 110 -0.14 -16.92 -3.35
CA VAL A 110 -0.08 -16.96 -1.89
C VAL A 110 -1.37 -16.40 -1.31
N GLN A 111 -1.86 -17.01 -0.25
CA GLN A 111 -3.01 -16.52 0.50
C GLN A 111 -2.54 -15.66 1.67
N ILE A 112 -3.20 -14.54 1.92
CA ILE A 112 -2.94 -13.76 3.14
C ILE A 112 -3.58 -14.47 4.33
N THR A 113 -2.82 -14.60 5.42
CA THR A 113 -3.32 -15.19 6.65
C THR A 113 -4.37 -14.29 7.29
N VAL A 114 -5.51 -14.88 7.59
CA VAL A 114 -6.61 -14.20 8.28
C VAL A 114 -6.84 -14.87 9.62
N ASN A 115 -7.10 -14.10 10.65
CA ASN A 115 -7.51 -14.63 11.96
C ASN A 115 -8.91 -15.22 11.84
N PRO A 116 -9.07 -16.56 11.99
CA PRO A 116 -10.35 -17.23 11.74
C PRO A 116 -11.46 -16.78 12.69
N GLN A 117 -11.11 -16.40 13.92
CA GLN A 117 -12.09 -15.95 14.93
C GLN A 117 -12.62 -14.55 14.56
N VAL A 118 -11.72 -13.64 14.15
CA VAL A 118 -12.10 -12.29 13.71
C VAL A 118 -12.94 -12.38 12.44
N TRP A 119 -12.53 -13.20 11.48
CA TRP A 119 -13.27 -13.42 10.25
C TRP A 119 -14.70 -13.96 10.52
N LYS A 120 -14.82 -14.94 11.41
CA LYS A 120 -16.12 -15.50 11.81
C LYS A 120 -17.01 -14.45 12.52
N ALA A 121 -16.45 -13.65 13.40
CA ALA A 121 -17.16 -12.56 14.06
C ALA A 121 -17.70 -11.55 13.04
N TYR A 122 -16.83 -11.11 12.12
CA TYR A 122 -17.19 -10.18 11.04
C TYR A 122 -18.32 -10.72 10.13
N GLN A 123 -18.24 -11.99 9.74
CA GLN A 123 -19.27 -12.62 8.90
C GLN A 123 -20.62 -12.78 9.62
N ASN A 124 -20.61 -13.05 10.93
CA ASN A 124 -21.80 -13.25 11.71
C ASN A 124 -22.48 -11.97 12.16
N SER A 125 -21.74 -10.86 12.19
CA SER A 125 -22.31 -9.55 12.52
C SER A 125 -23.32 -9.13 11.44
N LYS A 126 -24.51 -8.73 11.89
CA LYS A 126 -25.59 -8.18 11.04
C LYS A 126 -25.62 -6.66 11.06
N ASP A 127 -24.96 -6.07 12.04
CA ASP A 127 -24.87 -4.65 12.28
C ASP A 127 -23.65 -4.07 11.54
N GLU A 128 -23.86 -2.94 10.86
CA GLU A 128 -22.80 -2.28 10.10
C GLU A 128 -21.78 -1.62 11.04
N ASP A 129 -22.25 -1.02 12.13
CA ASP A 129 -21.38 -0.39 13.14
C ASP A 129 -20.51 -1.44 13.84
N GLU A 130 -21.08 -2.62 14.18
CA GLU A 130 -20.29 -3.72 14.73
C GLU A 130 -19.26 -4.25 13.76
N ARG A 131 -19.58 -4.32 12.46
CA ARG A 131 -18.61 -4.71 11.43
C ARG A 131 -17.48 -3.71 11.28
N GLU A 132 -17.78 -2.42 11.31
CA GLU A 132 -16.77 -1.37 11.28
C GLU A 132 -15.88 -1.44 12.53
N ASP A 133 -16.45 -1.67 13.72
CA ASP A 133 -15.71 -1.84 14.97
C ASP A 133 -14.74 -3.03 14.89
N ILE A 134 -15.21 -4.18 14.39
CA ILE A 134 -14.36 -5.36 14.15
C ILE A 134 -13.22 -5.06 13.17
N LYS A 135 -13.48 -4.33 12.08
CA LYS A 135 -12.45 -3.94 11.12
C LYS A 135 -11.38 -3.05 11.75
N ASP A 136 -11.80 -2.08 12.54
CA ASP A 136 -10.93 -1.05 13.07
C ASP A 136 -10.12 -1.53 14.28
N HIS A 137 -10.70 -2.36 15.15
CA HIS A 137 -10.13 -2.67 16.45
C HIS A 137 -9.59 -4.10 16.59
N CYS A 138 -10.04 -5.06 15.80
CA CYS A 138 -9.53 -6.43 15.86
C CYS A 138 -8.21 -6.61 15.10
N VAL A 139 -7.44 -7.64 15.47
CA VAL A 139 -6.21 -8.04 14.76
C VAL A 139 -6.56 -9.09 13.72
N TRP A 140 -6.59 -8.69 12.46
CA TRP A 140 -7.00 -9.53 11.34
C TRP A 140 -5.92 -10.50 10.85
N VAL A 141 -4.67 -10.13 11.00
CA VAL A 141 -3.55 -10.94 10.51
C VAL A 141 -3.19 -12.02 11.51
N ASN A 142 -3.06 -13.27 11.04
CA ASN A 142 -2.62 -14.40 11.85
C ASN A 142 -1.29 -14.96 11.33
N PRO A 143 -0.14 -14.52 11.86
CA PRO A 143 1.17 -14.97 11.39
C PRO A 143 1.46 -16.46 11.62
N SER A 144 0.74 -17.13 12.54
CA SER A 144 1.05 -18.50 12.96
C SER A 144 0.98 -19.56 11.86
N GLN A 145 0.20 -19.30 10.81
CA GLN A 145 0.04 -20.21 9.67
C GLN A 145 0.90 -19.80 8.46
N ALA A 146 1.62 -18.68 8.56
CA ALA A 146 2.34 -18.14 7.42
C ALA A 146 3.66 -18.87 7.20
N LYS A 147 3.95 -19.21 5.94
CA LYS A 147 5.25 -19.69 5.49
C LYS A 147 6.15 -18.54 5.08
N TYR A 148 5.56 -17.48 4.55
CA TYR A 148 6.26 -16.30 4.06
C TYR A 148 5.80 -15.04 4.77
N LYS A 149 6.67 -14.03 4.80
CA LYS A 149 6.29 -12.67 5.15
C LYS A 149 6.85 -11.67 4.14
N PHE A 150 6.04 -10.65 3.88
CA PHE A 150 6.46 -9.46 3.18
C PHE A 150 6.75 -8.37 4.21
N VAL A 151 7.94 -7.82 4.19
CA VAL A 151 8.33 -6.70 5.05
C VAL A 151 8.47 -5.48 4.17
N LEU A 152 7.48 -4.59 4.21
CA LEU A 152 7.53 -3.28 3.57
C LEU A 152 8.25 -2.30 4.50
N THR A 153 9.46 -1.93 4.16
CA THR A 153 10.20 -0.85 4.82
C THR A 153 9.91 0.45 4.07
N VAL A 154 9.15 1.34 4.69
CA VAL A 154 8.81 2.64 4.12
C VAL A 154 9.97 3.60 4.35
N THR A 155 10.54 4.15 3.30
CA THR A 155 11.66 5.12 3.40
C THR A 155 11.19 6.56 3.24
N GLN A 156 10.11 6.77 2.50
CA GLN A 156 9.54 8.09 2.26
C GLN A 156 8.02 8.00 2.14
N VAL A 157 7.32 8.95 2.71
CA VAL A 157 5.87 9.07 2.59
C VAL A 157 5.47 10.54 2.43
N ASP A 158 4.63 10.82 1.44
CA ASP A 158 3.84 12.04 1.36
C ASP A 158 2.42 11.69 1.82
N MET A 159 1.96 12.33 2.88
CA MET A 159 0.62 12.08 3.45
C MET A 159 -0.50 12.71 2.62
N GLY A 160 -0.15 13.45 1.57
CA GLY A 160 -1.08 14.24 0.78
C GLY A 160 -1.58 15.49 1.51
N SER A 161 -1.96 16.51 0.79
CA SER A 161 -2.54 17.71 1.38
C SER A 161 -4.07 17.59 1.47
N GLY A 162 -4.64 17.75 2.67
CA GLY A 162 -6.09 17.80 2.88
C GLY A 162 -6.78 19.00 2.20
N THR A 163 -6.01 20.04 1.86
CA THR A 163 -6.51 21.31 1.29
C THR A 163 -6.91 21.23 -0.18
N ALA A 164 -6.30 20.35 -0.97
CA ALA A 164 -6.60 20.28 -2.40
C ALA A 164 -7.95 19.62 -2.72
N SER A 165 -8.47 18.78 -1.81
CA SER A 165 -9.79 18.16 -1.98
C SER A 165 -10.96 19.11 -1.65
N ALA A 166 -10.72 20.18 -0.88
CA ALA A 166 -11.76 21.12 -0.47
C ALA A 166 -12.20 22.09 -1.61
N PHE A 167 -11.40 22.23 -2.64
CA PHE A 167 -11.67 23.19 -3.72
C PHE A 167 -12.25 22.58 -5.01
N GLY A 168 -12.66 21.30 -5.00
CA GLY A 168 -13.41 20.72 -6.14
C GLY A 168 -12.67 20.71 -7.49
N MET A 169 -11.45 21.16 -7.55
CA MET A 169 -10.63 21.10 -8.73
C MET A 169 -10.01 19.71 -8.83
N GLY A 170 -10.48 18.89 -9.74
CA GLY A 170 -10.10 17.51 -10.02
C GLY A 170 -8.61 17.25 -10.28
N VAL A 171 -7.75 17.87 -9.52
CA VAL A 171 -6.31 17.64 -9.53
C VAL A 171 -6.02 16.64 -8.43
N SER A 172 -5.58 15.47 -8.81
CA SER A 172 -5.22 14.29 -8.02
C SER A 172 -4.13 14.52 -6.96
N SER A 173 -4.16 15.61 -6.23
CA SER A 173 -3.15 15.98 -5.21
C SER A 173 -3.48 15.46 -3.80
N GLY A 174 -4.55 14.67 -3.65
CA GLY A 174 -5.05 14.23 -2.35
C GLY A 174 -4.60 12.84 -1.89
N GLY A 175 -3.92 12.05 -2.72
CA GLY A 175 -3.49 10.70 -2.36
C GLY A 175 -2.20 10.67 -1.55
N ALA A 176 -2.01 9.63 -0.73
CA ALA A 176 -0.69 9.37 -0.16
C ALA A 176 0.26 8.82 -1.23
N ILE A 177 1.55 9.14 -1.11
CA ILE A 177 2.60 8.57 -1.96
C ILE A 177 3.61 7.87 -1.07
N ILE A 178 3.93 6.62 -1.36
CA ILE A 178 4.90 5.83 -0.59
C ILE A 178 6.06 5.40 -1.50
N SER A 179 7.27 5.51 -0.97
CA SER A 179 8.46 4.87 -1.53
C SER A 179 9.12 4.01 -0.46
N GLY A 180 9.69 2.88 -0.88
CA GLY A 180 10.29 1.94 0.06
C GLY A 180 10.84 0.69 -0.60
N THR A 181 10.97 -0.35 0.21
CA THR A 181 11.47 -1.66 -0.25
C THR A 181 10.67 -2.77 0.42
N ILE A 182 10.25 -3.75 -0.35
CA ILE A 182 9.64 -4.97 0.20
C ILE A 182 10.68 -6.09 0.15
N LYS A 183 10.82 -6.81 1.26
CA LYS A 183 11.54 -8.08 1.33
C LYS A 183 10.55 -9.22 1.46
N LEU A 184 10.69 -10.23 0.61
CA LEU A 184 10.03 -11.51 0.80
C LEU A 184 10.95 -12.42 1.59
N ILE A 185 10.48 -12.92 2.73
CA ILE A 185 11.26 -13.74 3.65
C ILE A 185 10.51 -15.04 3.92
N GLU A 186 11.22 -16.16 3.82
CA GLU A 186 10.74 -17.46 4.30
C GLU A 186 10.92 -17.52 5.83
N ILE A 187 9.83 -17.68 6.58
CA ILE A 187 9.81 -17.50 8.03
C ILE A 187 10.67 -18.56 8.73
N LYS A 188 10.53 -19.83 8.33
CA LYS A 188 11.22 -20.95 8.96
C LYS A 188 12.74 -20.83 8.92
N THR A 189 13.27 -20.33 7.84
CA THR A 189 14.73 -20.24 7.60
C THR A 189 15.30 -18.84 7.82
N GLY A 190 14.43 -17.82 7.87
CA GLY A 190 14.84 -16.42 7.85
C GLY A 190 15.42 -15.96 6.51
N LYS A 191 15.41 -16.83 5.48
CA LYS A 191 16.02 -16.54 4.19
C LYS A 191 15.22 -15.50 3.43
N GLN A 192 15.88 -14.43 3.00
CA GLN A 192 15.33 -13.47 2.06
C GLN A 192 15.32 -14.09 0.65
N LEU A 193 14.13 -14.16 0.05
CA LEU A 193 13.90 -14.79 -1.25
C LEU A 193 13.88 -13.77 -2.38
N ALA A 194 13.40 -12.57 -2.11
CA ALA A 194 13.31 -11.50 -3.09
C ALA A 194 13.39 -10.12 -2.42
N THR A 195 13.75 -9.13 -3.22
CA THR A 195 13.65 -7.70 -2.88
C THR A 195 12.90 -6.99 -4.00
N ILE A 196 11.96 -6.14 -3.63
CA ILE A 196 11.13 -5.36 -4.54
C ILE A 196 11.30 -3.90 -4.17
N ALA A 197 11.67 -3.06 -5.13
CA ALA A 197 11.65 -1.60 -4.95
C ALA A 197 10.24 -1.08 -5.17
N VAL A 198 9.84 -0.11 -4.35
CA VAL A 198 8.58 0.63 -4.48
C VAL A 198 8.93 2.11 -4.66
N LYS A 199 8.56 2.67 -5.79
CA LYS A 199 8.82 4.07 -6.10
C LYS A 199 7.51 4.80 -6.36
N HIS A 200 7.24 5.81 -5.54
CA HIS A 200 6.11 6.73 -5.71
C HIS A 200 4.75 6.04 -5.91
N ALA A 201 4.51 4.94 -5.19
CA ALA A 201 3.19 4.32 -5.16
C ALA A 201 2.17 5.33 -4.63
N LYS A 202 1.10 5.60 -5.39
CA LYS A 202 0.16 6.67 -5.13
C LYS A 202 -1.24 6.12 -4.87
N GLY A 203 -1.71 6.23 -3.64
CA GLY A 203 -3.09 5.93 -3.28
C GLY A 203 -4.05 7.07 -3.64
N PHE A 204 -5.23 6.73 -4.11
CA PHE A 204 -6.24 7.68 -4.61
C PHE A 204 -7.37 7.99 -3.63
N GLY A 205 -7.36 7.42 -2.43
CA GLY A 205 -8.41 7.61 -1.43
C GLY A 205 -8.64 9.09 -1.08
N ASN A 206 -9.89 9.54 -1.20
CA ASN A 206 -10.23 10.97 -1.02
C ASN A 206 -10.64 11.35 0.41
N TYR A 207 -10.72 10.38 1.35
CA TYR A 207 -11.44 10.61 2.60
C TYR A 207 -10.54 10.90 3.80
N SER A 208 -9.87 9.89 4.33
CA SER A 208 -9.01 10.04 5.50
C SER A 208 -7.57 9.68 5.16
N GLN A 209 -6.60 10.12 5.98
CA GLN A 209 -5.21 9.74 5.78
C GLN A 209 -5.01 8.22 5.90
N ARG A 210 -5.73 7.56 6.81
CA ARG A 210 -5.69 6.10 6.93
C ARG A 210 -6.15 5.41 5.65
N THR A 211 -7.22 5.91 5.02
CA THR A 211 -7.75 5.36 3.76
C THR A 211 -6.78 5.57 2.60
N ARG A 212 -6.11 6.71 2.53
CA ARG A 212 -5.09 7.00 1.50
C ARG A 212 -3.88 6.10 1.63
N LEU A 213 -3.39 5.90 2.87
CA LEU A 213 -2.28 4.98 3.13
C LEU A 213 -2.66 3.53 2.83
N MET A 214 -3.87 3.12 3.19
CA MET A 214 -4.41 1.82 2.85
C MET A 214 -4.45 1.60 1.34
N ASP A 215 -5.04 2.53 0.60
CA ASP A 215 -5.17 2.44 -0.85
C ASP A 215 -3.79 2.36 -1.53
N CYS A 216 -2.85 3.17 -1.05
CA CYS A 216 -1.47 3.12 -1.51
C CYS A 216 -0.80 1.76 -1.24
N VAL A 217 -0.92 1.23 -0.02
CA VAL A 217 -0.28 -0.04 0.36
C VAL A 217 -0.98 -1.22 -0.29
N VAL A 218 -2.29 -1.33 -0.15
CA VAL A 218 -3.05 -2.51 -0.57
C VAL A 218 -3.42 -2.46 -2.05
N GLY A 219 -3.88 -1.29 -2.52
CA GLY A 219 -4.31 -1.11 -3.90
C GLY A 219 -3.16 -1.07 -4.88
N GLU A 220 -2.19 -0.20 -4.61
CA GLU A 220 -1.09 0.06 -5.55
C GLU A 220 0.11 -0.87 -5.31
N ILE A 221 0.67 -0.88 -4.09
CA ILE A 221 1.92 -1.62 -3.84
C ILE A 221 1.68 -3.13 -3.94
N PHE A 222 0.76 -3.66 -3.13
CA PHE A 222 0.49 -5.10 -3.14
C PHE A 222 -0.40 -5.52 -4.31
N GLY A 223 -1.13 -4.60 -4.93
CA GLY A 223 -1.88 -4.83 -6.15
C GLY A 223 -1.00 -5.15 -7.35
N ASP A 224 0.19 -4.56 -7.43
CA ASP A 224 1.10 -4.71 -8.57
C ASP A 224 2.09 -5.89 -8.43
N ILE A 225 2.24 -6.48 -7.25
CA ILE A 225 3.15 -7.63 -7.06
C ILE A 225 2.84 -8.80 -8.00
N PRO A 226 1.57 -9.19 -8.28
CA PRO A 226 1.28 -10.25 -9.23
C PRO A 226 1.82 -10.01 -10.63
N ASP A 227 1.94 -8.75 -11.04
CA ASP A 227 2.36 -8.40 -12.40
C ASP A 227 3.88 -8.57 -12.59
N ILE A 228 4.63 -8.64 -11.47
CA ILE A 228 6.08 -8.90 -11.45
C ILE A 228 6.44 -10.33 -10.99
N MET A 229 5.44 -11.21 -10.75
CA MET A 229 5.61 -12.63 -10.43
C MET A 229 5.79 -13.45 -11.71
#